data_78c9ceb45f5d2398fcde1b396323fdf9
#
_entry.id   78c9ceb45f5d2398fcde1b396323fdf9
#
_cell.length_a   1.000
_cell.length_b   1.000
_cell.length_c   1.000
_cell.angle_alpha   90.00
_cell.angle_beta   90.00
_cell.angle_gamma   90.00
#
_symmetry.space_group_name_H-M   'P 1'
#
loop_
_entity.id
_entity.type
_entity.pdbx_description
1 polymer ?
#
loop_
_entity_poly.entity_id
_entity_poly.type
_entity_poly.pdbx_seq_one_letter_code
_entity_poly.pdbx_strand_id
1 'polypeptide(L)'
;MNITKNLKISIIFMTSVLVSTVLCISLLYQLASHSSQTAIHTGMRHNMDTYLQAETSAVQDFVSSSEQALILFSKSPVVKEYLKNQNNKDLFQKAQSYTTEYYNHLENWEGLYIANWNSKVLTYNVPEVIGKVLREGDRLEELRNGMLNAKNGIYNLGIIVSPGTGKLCLSMYVPVFDTDGKTPIGYVGAGVFNDQLDTILKKNSISGLTKSQFYMINTETKINYINPDKKTLAKETTDPILLKQIELTKKQKKEGTFDYNDKIVIYKQMKNYPWSLILVNDKNEVLSSANATNKKLLFSCIVAEILICILCLLAVIITTKPLKKTATAIQKLGMLDLTPSKELQTYINGKSEVGILATEIDHMRNVFLDIINTLHSCSDAIHTSSESMTNHASELVDAVVTNASTTEQLAASMSTTTNVLTALNEKVKTIDQLISNVESVIEKGNSKSNELLDSAETIENKSQSSYKDSERNIELNRKQIEEAVNKLQELSQINTLVADILELSNQTNLLSL
;
A
#
# COMPACT_ATOMS: atom_id res chain seq x y z
N MET A 1 -13.25 -49.79 6.44
CA MET A 1 -13.37 -49.68 7.90
C MET A 1 -12.54 -50.72 8.69
N ASN A 2 -11.39 -51.17 8.18
CA ASN A 2 -10.54 -52.18 8.82
C ASN A 2 -9.11 -51.71 9.19
N ILE A 3 -8.77 -50.45 8.96
CA ILE A 3 -7.41 -49.93 9.23
C ILE A 3 -7.21 -49.60 10.73
N THR A 4 -8.29 -49.34 11.45
CA THR A 4 -8.23 -48.91 12.85
C THR A 4 -8.05 -50.04 13.86
N LYS A 5 -8.29 -51.31 13.48
CA LYS A 5 -8.23 -52.45 14.42
C LYS A 5 -6.82 -52.79 14.94
N ASN A 6 -5.77 -52.39 14.21
CA ASN A 6 -4.38 -52.70 14.56
C ASN A 6 -3.54 -51.47 14.96
N LEU A 7 -4.10 -50.24 14.85
CA LEU A 7 -3.39 -49.03 15.24
C LEU A 7 -3.63 -48.71 16.72
N LYS A 8 -2.55 -48.41 17.44
CA LYS A 8 -2.66 -47.99 18.84
C LYS A 8 -3.49 -46.71 18.92
N ILE A 9 -4.39 -46.60 19.87
CA ILE A 9 -5.27 -45.44 20.10
C ILE A 9 -4.49 -44.13 20.10
N SER A 10 -3.26 -44.11 20.65
CA SER A 10 -2.35 -42.98 20.64
C SER A 10 -1.97 -42.51 19.24
N ILE A 11 -1.79 -43.43 18.29
CA ILE A 11 -1.44 -43.08 16.90
C ILE A 11 -2.65 -42.48 16.19
N ILE A 12 -3.84 -43.09 16.40
CA ILE A 12 -5.09 -42.59 15.81
C ILE A 12 -5.40 -41.16 16.32
N PHE A 13 -5.26 -40.95 17.63
CA PHE A 13 -5.47 -39.62 18.22
C PHE A 13 -4.45 -38.60 17.70
N MET A 14 -3.17 -38.97 17.69
CA MET A 14 -2.10 -38.11 17.19
C MET A 14 -2.28 -37.74 15.71
N THR A 15 -2.60 -38.73 14.87
CA THR A 15 -2.85 -38.47 13.43
C THR A 15 -4.10 -37.62 13.21
N SER A 16 -5.16 -37.84 13.97
CA SER A 16 -6.39 -37.06 13.88
C SER A 16 -6.17 -35.59 14.26
N VAL A 17 -5.47 -35.37 15.38
CA VAL A 17 -5.13 -34.01 15.82
C VAL A 17 -4.20 -33.33 14.81
N LEU A 18 -3.17 -34.01 14.35
CA LEU A 18 -2.19 -33.49 13.40
C LEU A 18 -2.84 -33.13 12.05
N VAL A 19 -3.70 -34.00 11.52
CA VAL A 19 -4.43 -33.72 10.28
C VAL A 19 -5.38 -32.54 10.45
N SER A 20 -6.10 -32.45 11.58
CA SER A 20 -7.01 -31.32 11.81
C SER A 20 -6.28 -30.00 11.98
N THR A 21 -5.14 -29.97 12.69
CA THR A 21 -4.34 -28.76 12.88
C THR A 21 -3.71 -28.30 11.56
N VAL A 22 -3.14 -29.20 10.77
CA VAL A 22 -2.60 -28.88 9.44
C VAL A 22 -3.70 -28.31 8.54
N LEU A 23 -4.89 -28.90 8.52
CA LEU A 23 -6.01 -28.37 7.73
C LEU A 23 -6.45 -26.99 8.21
N CYS A 24 -6.60 -26.79 9.53
CA CYS A 24 -6.97 -25.48 10.09
C CYS A 24 -5.92 -24.40 9.81
N ILE A 25 -4.63 -24.69 10.03
CA ILE A 25 -3.55 -23.74 9.78
C ILE A 25 -3.42 -23.44 8.28
N SER A 26 -3.57 -24.47 7.42
CA SER A 26 -3.58 -24.27 5.97
C SER A 26 -4.74 -23.38 5.52
N LEU A 27 -5.94 -23.58 6.03
CA LEU A 27 -7.10 -22.75 5.73
C LEU A 27 -6.91 -21.31 6.22
N LEU A 28 -6.45 -21.14 7.46
CA LEU A 28 -6.16 -19.83 8.04
C LEU A 28 -5.07 -19.10 7.25
N TYR A 29 -4.01 -19.80 6.84
CA TYR A 29 -2.98 -19.24 5.98
C TYR A 29 -3.55 -18.80 4.64
N GLN A 30 -4.37 -19.60 3.97
CA GLN A 30 -4.97 -19.21 2.69
C GLN A 30 -5.86 -17.98 2.84
N LEU A 31 -6.72 -17.94 3.85
CA LEU A 31 -7.60 -16.79 4.11
C LEU A 31 -6.80 -15.53 4.44
N ALA A 32 -5.82 -15.63 5.32
CA ALA A 32 -4.98 -14.50 5.72
C ALA A 32 -4.09 -14.01 4.57
N SER A 33 -3.50 -14.93 3.80
CA SER A 33 -2.70 -14.60 2.62
C SER A 33 -3.53 -13.91 1.54
N HIS A 34 -4.72 -14.43 1.24
CA HIS A 34 -5.62 -13.81 0.27
C HIS A 34 -6.10 -12.44 0.72
N SER A 35 -6.51 -12.30 1.98
CA SER A 35 -6.92 -11.02 2.57
C SER A 35 -5.79 -10.00 2.57
N SER A 36 -4.58 -10.42 2.98
CA SER A 36 -3.38 -9.57 2.97
C SER A 36 -3.02 -9.11 1.56
N GLN A 37 -3.01 -10.02 0.58
CA GLN A 37 -2.74 -9.66 -0.81
C GLN A 37 -3.76 -8.65 -1.34
N THR A 38 -5.04 -8.89 -1.11
CA THR A 38 -6.11 -8.00 -1.58
C THR A 38 -6.00 -6.63 -0.92
N ALA A 39 -5.80 -6.58 0.39
CA ALA A 39 -5.67 -5.33 1.13
C ALA A 39 -4.45 -4.51 0.68
N ILE A 40 -3.28 -5.15 0.54
CA ILE A 40 -2.05 -4.50 0.09
C ILE A 40 -2.19 -4.04 -1.35
N HIS A 41 -2.74 -4.87 -2.23
CA HIS A 41 -2.95 -4.52 -3.63
C HIS A 41 -3.90 -3.32 -3.78
N THR A 42 -5.01 -3.33 -3.06
CA THR A 42 -5.98 -2.22 -3.06
C THR A 42 -5.39 -0.96 -2.44
N GLY A 43 -4.71 -1.10 -1.30
CA GLY A 43 -4.05 0.01 -0.62
C GLY A 43 -2.94 0.64 -1.47
N MET A 44 -2.11 -0.17 -2.12
CA MET A 44 -1.05 0.35 -2.99
C MET A 44 -1.62 1.04 -4.24
N ARG A 45 -2.67 0.49 -4.85
CA ARG A 45 -3.37 1.17 -5.96
C ARG A 45 -3.95 2.50 -5.53
N HIS A 46 -4.56 2.56 -4.36
CA HIS A 46 -5.08 3.82 -3.81
C HIS A 46 -3.96 4.82 -3.53
N ASN A 47 -2.85 4.38 -2.93
CA ASN A 47 -1.69 5.24 -2.71
C ASN A 47 -1.09 5.76 -4.01
N MET A 48 -0.96 4.91 -5.03
CA MET A 48 -0.51 5.31 -6.36
C MET A 48 -1.46 6.31 -7.02
N ASP A 49 -2.78 6.11 -6.88
CA ASP A 49 -3.78 7.03 -7.42
C ASP A 49 -3.73 8.39 -6.72
N THR A 50 -3.68 8.40 -5.40
CA THR A 50 -3.54 9.64 -4.59
C THR A 50 -2.24 10.36 -4.94
N TYR A 51 -1.16 9.63 -5.09
CA TYR A 51 0.13 10.18 -5.50
C TYR A 51 0.06 10.78 -6.90
N LEU A 52 -0.48 10.04 -7.88
CA LEU A 52 -0.66 10.56 -9.23
C LEU A 52 -1.57 11.79 -9.27
N GLN A 53 -2.58 11.83 -8.42
CA GLN A 53 -3.43 13.01 -8.29
C GLN A 53 -2.66 14.23 -7.80
N ALA A 54 -1.84 14.06 -6.77
CA ALA A 54 -0.99 15.14 -6.25
C ALA A 54 0.00 15.64 -7.31
N GLU A 55 0.68 14.73 -8.01
CA GLU A 55 1.62 15.06 -9.06
C GLU A 55 0.92 15.70 -10.28
N THR A 56 -0.28 15.22 -10.63
CA THR A 56 -1.09 15.86 -11.70
C THR A 56 -1.45 17.28 -11.33
N SER A 57 -1.82 17.53 -10.07
CA SER A 57 -2.12 18.89 -9.60
C SER A 57 -0.87 19.76 -9.61
N ALA A 58 0.27 19.26 -9.16
CA ALA A 58 1.53 19.99 -9.16
C ALA A 58 1.97 20.39 -10.57
N VAL A 59 1.86 19.46 -11.53
CA VAL A 59 2.15 19.75 -12.94
C VAL A 59 1.15 20.78 -13.50
N GLN A 60 -0.13 20.64 -13.15
CA GLN A 60 -1.16 21.57 -13.60
C GLN A 60 -0.94 22.99 -13.04
N ASP A 61 -0.60 23.11 -11.77
CA ASP A 61 -0.31 24.38 -11.10
C ASP A 61 0.92 25.04 -11.72
N PHE A 62 1.96 24.25 -12.01
CA PHE A 62 3.15 24.72 -12.71
C PHE A 62 2.81 25.26 -14.12
N VAL A 63 2.04 24.51 -14.89
CA VAL A 63 1.60 24.94 -16.23
C VAL A 63 0.76 26.21 -16.13
N SER A 64 -0.22 26.23 -15.23
CA SER A 64 -1.11 27.38 -15.02
C SER A 64 -0.35 28.63 -14.56
N SER A 65 0.61 28.48 -13.66
CA SER A 65 1.45 29.61 -13.21
C SER A 65 2.33 30.15 -14.34
N SER A 66 2.88 29.25 -15.16
CA SER A 66 3.65 29.65 -16.34
C SER A 66 2.80 30.40 -17.36
N GLU A 67 1.60 29.89 -17.62
CA GLU A 67 0.64 30.58 -18.50
C GLU A 67 0.24 31.95 -17.99
N GLN A 68 -0.02 32.05 -16.69
CA GLN A 68 -0.34 33.35 -16.06
C GLN A 68 0.79 34.36 -16.19
N ALA A 69 2.03 33.92 -15.98
CA ALA A 69 3.20 34.79 -16.16
C ALA A 69 3.27 35.33 -17.61
N LEU A 70 3.04 34.46 -18.60
CA LEU A 70 3.06 34.91 -20.01
C LEU A 70 1.88 35.84 -20.34
N ILE A 71 0.69 35.55 -19.80
CA ILE A 71 -0.47 36.44 -19.95
C ILE A 71 -0.20 37.82 -19.34
N LEU A 72 0.42 37.87 -18.17
CA LEU A 72 0.79 39.14 -17.54
C LEU A 72 1.80 39.93 -18.39
N PHE A 73 2.82 39.24 -18.90
CA PHE A 73 3.78 39.84 -19.82
C PHE A 73 3.10 40.42 -21.07
N SER A 74 2.16 39.68 -21.65
CA SER A 74 1.43 40.11 -22.85
C SER A 74 0.59 41.38 -22.65
N LYS A 75 0.11 41.63 -21.42
CA LYS A 75 -0.73 42.78 -21.07
C LYS A 75 0.05 44.07 -20.82
N SER A 76 1.38 43.96 -20.80
CA SER A 76 2.23 45.15 -20.58
C SER A 76 2.00 46.22 -21.67
N PRO A 77 1.83 47.51 -21.30
CA PRO A 77 1.78 48.60 -22.26
C PRO A 77 2.99 48.61 -23.18
N VAL A 78 4.18 48.30 -22.66
CA VAL A 78 5.43 48.28 -23.42
C VAL A 78 5.36 47.28 -24.59
N VAL A 79 4.79 46.09 -24.35
CA VAL A 79 4.59 45.08 -25.38
C VAL A 79 3.64 45.59 -26.47
N LYS A 80 2.51 46.18 -26.05
CA LYS A 80 1.48 46.65 -26.97
C LYS A 80 1.92 47.83 -27.80
N GLU A 81 2.58 48.80 -27.18
CA GLU A 81 3.11 50.01 -27.85
C GLU A 81 4.16 49.64 -28.88
N TYR A 82 5.05 48.72 -28.55
CA TYR A 82 6.08 48.27 -29.48
C TYR A 82 5.48 47.48 -30.63
N LEU A 83 4.54 46.59 -30.39
CA LEU A 83 3.86 45.85 -31.46
C LEU A 83 3.11 46.78 -32.44
N LYS A 84 2.62 47.93 -32.00
CA LYS A 84 2.01 48.95 -32.88
C LYS A 84 3.02 49.72 -33.71
N ASN A 85 4.21 49.96 -33.21
CA ASN A 85 5.22 50.79 -33.81
C ASN A 85 6.58 50.06 -33.89
N GLN A 86 6.61 48.94 -34.61
CA GLN A 86 7.75 48.01 -34.67
C GLN A 86 9.04 48.63 -35.25
N ASN A 87 8.95 49.71 -35.97
CA ASN A 87 10.10 50.38 -36.57
C ASN A 87 10.73 51.45 -35.64
N ASN A 88 10.11 51.73 -34.50
CA ASN A 88 10.61 52.72 -33.54
C ASN A 88 11.73 52.10 -32.69
N LYS A 89 12.95 52.68 -32.79
CA LYS A 89 14.14 52.20 -32.08
C LYS A 89 14.05 52.35 -30.57
N ASP A 90 13.44 53.43 -30.09
CA ASP A 90 13.30 53.66 -28.63
C ASP A 90 12.32 52.66 -28.03
N LEU A 91 11.21 52.37 -28.73
CA LEU A 91 10.26 51.36 -28.31
C LEU A 91 10.87 49.96 -28.34
N PHE A 92 11.72 49.68 -29.36
CA PHE A 92 12.50 48.44 -29.40
C PHE A 92 13.37 48.29 -28.15
N GLN A 93 14.15 49.31 -27.82
CA GLN A 93 15.03 49.24 -26.64
C GLN A 93 14.25 49.05 -25.35
N LYS A 94 13.16 49.78 -25.17
CA LYS A 94 12.25 49.61 -24.02
C LYS A 94 11.67 48.20 -23.95
N ALA A 95 11.17 47.68 -25.07
CA ALA A 95 10.57 46.37 -25.13
C ALA A 95 11.61 45.25 -24.93
N GLN A 96 12.82 45.39 -25.48
CA GLN A 96 13.90 44.45 -25.30
C GLN A 96 14.39 44.45 -23.84
N SER A 97 14.59 45.61 -23.23
CA SER A 97 14.96 45.72 -21.82
C SER A 97 13.88 45.07 -20.92
N TYR A 98 12.62 45.41 -21.18
CA TYR A 98 11.50 44.81 -20.45
C TYR A 98 11.44 43.30 -20.63
N THR A 99 11.64 42.78 -21.84
CA THR A 99 11.68 41.33 -22.11
C THR A 99 12.79 40.67 -21.33
N THR A 100 13.99 41.26 -21.32
CA THR A 100 15.15 40.70 -20.61
C THR A 100 14.97 40.76 -19.09
N GLU A 101 14.49 41.89 -18.59
CA GLU A 101 14.23 42.06 -17.15
C GLU A 101 13.15 41.07 -16.67
N TYR A 102 12.03 41.02 -17.37
CA TYR A 102 10.96 40.06 -17.03
C TYR A 102 11.45 38.61 -17.07
N TYR A 103 12.20 38.24 -18.10
CA TYR A 103 12.81 36.92 -18.22
C TYR A 103 13.75 36.61 -17.05
N ASN A 104 14.54 37.56 -16.59
CA ASN A 104 15.48 37.35 -15.47
C ASN A 104 14.77 37.09 -14.13
N HIS A 105 13.50 37.41 -14.01
CA HIS A 105 12.67 37.07 -12.86
C HIS A 105 11.96 35.73 -13.01
N LEU A 106 12.08 35.06 -14.16
CA LEU A 106 11.47 33.77 -14.43
C LEU A 106 12.52 32.68 -14.23
N GLU A 107 12.17 31.70 -13.38
CA GLU A 107 13.04 30.54 -13.15
C GLU A 107 12.76 29.45 -14.18
N ASN A 108 13.83 28.92 -14.76
CA ASN A 108 13.77 27.75 -15.65
C ASN A 108 12.97 27.91 -16.95
N TRP A 109 12.91 29.12 -17.45
CA TRP A 109 12.34 29.39 -18.76
C TRP A 109 13.41 29.22 -19.85
N GLU A 110 13.01 28.64 -20.97
CA GLU A 110 13.84 28.48 -22.16
C GLU A 110 13.97 29.79 -22.88
N GLY A 111 12.86 30.55 -22.93
CA GLY A 111 12.86 31.86 -23.55
C GLY A 111 11.54 32.61 -23.41
N LEU A 112 11.63 33.92 -23.59
CA LEU A 112 10.51 34.83 -23.61
C LEU A 112 10.72 35.83 -24.73
N TYR A 113 9.72 36.04 -25.57
CA TYR A 113 9.85 36.93 -26.71
C TYR A 113 8.54 37.59 -27.15
N ILE A 114 8.69 38.67 -27.90
CA ILE A 114 7.61 39.31 -28.60
C ILE A 114 7.82 39.05 -30.10
N ALA A 115 6.77 38.66 -30.79
CA ALA A 115 6.79 38.48 -32.23
C ALA A 115 5.63 39.22 -32.91
N ASN A 116 5.85 39.63 -34.12
CA ASN A 116 4.75 40.15 -34.94
C ASN A 116 3.82 39.00 -35.40
N TRP A 117 2.71 39.38 -36.01
CA TRP A 117 1.72 38.39 -36.46
C TRP A 117 2.23 37.43 -37.54
N ASN A 118 3.34 37.77 -38.21
CA ASN A 118 4.04 36.93 -39.19
C ASN A 118 5.17 36.10 -38.56
N SER A 119 5.15 35.92 -37.24
CA SER A 119 6.12 35.11 -36.49
C SER A 119 7.57 35.61 -36.57
N LYS A 120 7.81 36.85 -37.00
CA LYS A 120 9.11 37.46 -36.89
C LYS A 120 9.36 37.91 -35.45
N VAL A 121 10.43 37.40 -34.87
CA VAL A 121 10.84 37.76 -33.50
C VAL A 121 11.30 39.19 -33.44
N LEU A 122 10.69 39.96 -32.56
CA LEU A 122 10.98 41.40 -32.39
C LEU A 122 11.86 41.66 -31.16
N THR A 123 11.62 40.94 -30.05
CA THR A 123 12.47 40.95 -28.86
C THR A 123 12.64 39.51 -28.36
N TYR A 124 13.76 39.23 -27.75
CA TYR A 124 14.00 37.91 -27.13
C TYR A 124 15.15 37.99 -26.12
N ASN A 125 15.09 37.18 -25.06
CA ASN A 125 16.22 36.99 -24.14
C ASN A 125 17.42 36.29 -24.80
N VAL A 126 17.24 35.66 -25.98
CA VAL A 126 18.30 35.04 -26.80
C VAL A 126 18.54 35.91 -28.03
N PRO A 127 19.56 36.81 -28.03
CA PRO A 127 19.73 37.84 -29.04
C PRO A 127 19.85 37.31 -30.49
N GLU A 128 20.44 36.13 -30.66
CA GLU A 128 20.70 35.52 -31.98
C GLU A 128 19.42 35.09 -32.72
N VAL A 129 18.29 35.08 -32.03
CA VAL A 129 16.98 34.72 -32.58
C VAL A 129 16.18 35.97 -33.00
N ILE A 130 16.57 37.17 -32.54
CA ILE A 130 15.89 38.40 -32.90
C ILE A 130 15.97 38.60 -34.43
N GLY A 131 14.84 38.96 -35.02
CA GLY A 131 14.70 39.17 -36.47
C GLY A 131 14.40 37.89 -37.26
N LYS A 132 14.59 36.69 -36.69
CA LYS A 132 14.23 35.42 -37.36
C LYS A 132 12.72 35.22 -37.40
N VAL A 133 12.26 34.53 -38.43
CA VAL A 133 10.88 34.04 -38.54
C VAL A 133 10.85 32.61 -38.00
N LEU A 134 10.08 32.38 -36.95
CA LEU A 134 10.06 31.08 -36.27
C LEU A 134 9.10 30.10 -36.93
N ARG A 135 8.08 30.58 -37.61
CA ARG A 135 7.07 29.74 -38.28
C ARG A 135 6.63 30.38 -39.57
N GLU A 136 6.45 29.55 -40.59
CA GLU A 136 5.99 29.96 -41.94
C GLU A 136 4.97 28.96 -42.48
N GLY A 137 4.22 29.34 -43.48
CA GLY A 137 3.25 28.49 -44.17
C GLY A 137 2.20 27.92 -43.20
N ASP A 138 1.88 26.64 -43.38
CA ASP A 138 0.82 25.93 -42.64
C ASP A 138 1.06 25.98 -41.12
N ARG A 139 2.31 25.91 -40.66
CA ARG A 139 2.67 25.98 -39.24
C ARG A 139 2.39 27.33 -38.61
N LEU A 140 2.48 28.42 -39.40
CA LEU A 140 2.11 29.74 -38.93
C LEU A 140 0.59 29.87 -38.82
N GLU A 141 -0.14 29.39 -39.79
CA GLU A 141 -1.62 29.39 -39.76
C GLU A 141 -2.17 28.53 -38.63
N GLU A 142 -1.58 27.38 -38.37
CA GLU A 142 -1.93 26.54 -37.23
C GLU A 142 -1.73 27.29 -35.89
N LEU A 143 -0.58 27.98 -35.74
CA LEU A 143 -0.30 28.78 -34.55
C LEU A 143 -1.31 29.94 -34.38
N ARG A 144 -1.61 30.67 -35.46
CA ARG A 144 -2.60 31.76 -35.45
C ARG A 144 -3.98 31.28 -35.05
N ASN A 145 -4.43 30.19 -35.68
CA ASN A 145 -5.73 29.58 -35.40
C ASN A 145 -5.77 29.07 -33.95
N GLY A 146 -4.70 28.45 -33.46
CA GLY A 146 -4.57 28.00 -32.07
C GLY A 146 -4.71 29.18 -31.10
N MET A 147 -4.03 30.30 -31.36
CA MET A 147 -4.12 31.51 -30.50
C MET A 147 -5.50 32.17 -30.53
N LEU A 148 -6.13 32.26 -31.72
CA LEU A 148 -7.44 32.91 -31.86
C LEU A 148 -8.58 32.09 -31.27
N ASN A 149 -8.46 30.76 -31.28
CA ASN A 149 -9.46 29.84 -30.74
C ASN A 149 -9.21 29.46 -29.27
N ALA A 150 -8.15 29.98 -28.66
CA ALA A 150 -7.79 29.64 -27.29
C ALA A 150 -8.80 30.22 -26.30
N LYS A 151 -9.51 29.34 -25.59
CA LYS A 151 -10.60 29.71 -24.65
C LYS A 151 -10.16 30.63 -23.52
N ASN A 152 -8.90 30.50 -23.08
CA ASN A 152 -8.35 31.26 -21.94
C ASN A 152 -7.43 32.40 -22.38
N GLY A 153 -7.43 32.75 -23.69
CA GLY A 153 -6.54 33.81 -24.22
C GLY A 153 -5.08 33.41 -24.34
N ILE A 154 -4.75 32.16 -24.11
CA ILE A 154 -3.41 31.60 -24.28
C ILE A 154 -3.50 30.27 -25.02
N TYR A 155 -2.65 30.08 -26.02
CA TYR A 155 -2.49 28.86 -26.74
C TYR A 155 -1.27 28.11 -26.23
N ASN A 156 -1.50 27.02 -25.53
CA ASN A 156 -0.46 26.12 -25.06
C ASN A 156 -0.32 24.95 -26.02
N LEU A 157 0.76 24.94 -26.80
CA LEU A 157 1.04 23.92 -27.80
C LEU A 157 1.54 22.61 -27.17
N GLY A 158 1.92 22.66 -25.87
CA GLY A 158 2.54 21.54 -25.19
C GLY A 158 4.05 21.50 -25.41
N ILE A 159 4.62 20.29 -25.26
CA ILE A 159 6.07 20.11 -25.35
C ILE A 159 6.49 19.90 -26.79
N ILE A 160 7.34 20.79 -27.25
CA ILE A 160 7.92 20.79 -28.59
C ILE A 160 9.43 21.02 -28.54
N VAL A 161 10.09 20.77 -29.66
CA VAL A 161 11.44 21.32 -29.89
C VAL A 161 11.29 22.79 -30.28
N SER A 162 11.84 23.67 -29.49
CA SER A 162 11.81 25.13 -29.74
C SER A 162 12.41 25.44 -31.12
N PRO A 163 11.68 26.12 -32.00
CA PRO A 163 12.24 26.53 -33.29
C PRO A 163 13.29 27.65 -33.15
N GLY A 164 13.34 28.32 -31.99
CA GLY A 164 14.33 29.34 -31.70
C GLY A 164 15.66 28.78 -31.22
N THR A 165 15.64 27.88 -30.26
CA THR A 165 16.83 27.39 -29.56
C THR A 165 17.17 25.93 -29.83
N GLY A 166 16.24 25.14 -30.39
CA GLY A 166 16.39 23.69 -30.57
C GLY A 166 16.20 22.86 -29.29
N LYS A 167 15.86 23.49 -28.16
CA LYS A 167 15.66 22.78 -26.89
C LYS A 167 14.21 22.34 -26.72
N LEU A 168 14.01 21.29 -25.91
CA LEU A 168 12.66 20.84 -25.56
C LEU A 168 12.06 21.78 -24.52
N CYS A 169 10.89 22.32 -24.84
CA CYS A 169 10.18 23.24 -23.94
C CYS A 169 8.66 23.08 -24.05
N LEU A 170 7.98 23.41 -22.96
CA LEU A 170 6.55 23.69 -22.94
C LEU A 170 6.32 25.04 -23.63
N SER A 171 5.74 25.05 -24.81
CA SER A 171 5.65 26.24 -25.65
C SER A 171 4.26 26.86 -25.58
N MET A 172 4.23 28.16 -25.25
CA MET A 172 2.99 28.88 -24.98
C MET A 172 2.98 30.20 -25.76
N TYR A 173 1.80 30.64 -26.16
CA TYR A 173 1.60 31.81 -26.99
C TYR A 173 0.37 32.57 -26.55
N VAL A 174 0.50 33.90 -26.43
CA VAL A 174 -0.61 34.81 -26.12
C VAL A 174 -0.73 35.83 -27.23
N PRO A 175 -1.85 35.90 -27.94
CA PRO A 175 -2.07 36.91 -28.94
C PRO A 175 -2.23 38.28 -28.29
N VAL A 176 -1.64 39.31 -28.89
CA VAL A 176 -1.79 40.70 -28.47
C VAL A 176 -2.67 41.41 -29.49
N PHE A 177 -3.77 41.94 -29.01
CA PHE A 177 -4.74 42.67 -29.84
C PHE A 177 -4.57 44.17 -29.76
N ASP A 178 -4.97 44.85 -30.81
CA ASP A 178 -5.05 46.30 -30.85
C ASP A 178 -6.09 46.84 -29.82
N THR A 179 -6.29 48.12 -29.82
CA THR A 179 -7.26 48.83 -28.95
C THR A 179 -8.71 48.39 -29.20
N ASP A 180 -9.01 47.91 -30.37
CA ASP A 180 -10.32 47.33 -30.74
C ASP A 180 -10.61 45.96 -30.07
N GLY A 181 -9.58 45.34 -29.46
CA GLY A 181 -9.68 44.03 -28.83
C GLY A 181 -9.94 42.87 -29.80
N LYS A 182 -9.87 43.09 -31.10
CA LYS A 182 -10.21 42.12 -32.16
C LYS A 182 -9.08 41.88 -33.14
N THR A 183 -8.36 42.92 -33.52
CA THR A 183 -7.29 42.84 -34.51
C THR A 183 -5.98 42.42 -33.84
N PRO A 184 -5.42 41.25 -34.17
CA PRO A 184 -4.16 40.81 -33.61
C PRO A 184 -3.00 41.59 -34.24
N ILE A 185 -2.20 42.27 -33.42
CA ILE A 185 -1.02 43.03 -33.85
C ILE A 185 0.29 42.27 -33.72
N GLY A 186 0.26 41.16 -32.99
CA GLY A 186 1.38 40.26 -32.75
C GLY A 186 1.04 39.28 -31.63
N TYR A 187 2.05 38.67 -31.11
CA TYR A 187 1.90 37.76 -29.99
C TYR A 187 3.17 37.77 -29.13
N VAL A 188 3.02 37.29 -27.91
CA VAL A 188 4.14 36.93 -27.05
C VAL A 188 4.25 35.41 -27.00
N GLY A 189 5.46 34.92 -27.07
CA GLY A 189 5.74 33.49 -26.99
C GLY A 189 6.75 33.22 -25.90
N ALA A 190 6.60 32.07 -25.30
CA ALA A 190 7.53 31.61 -24.28
C ALA A 190 7.69 30.07 -24.31
N GLY A 191 8.85 29.67 -23.83
CA GLY A 191 9.14 28.26 -23.56
C GLY A 191 9.57 28.09 -22.10
N VAL A 192 9.06 27.04 -21.45
CA VAL A 192 9.55 26.62 -20.16
C VAL A 192 10.27 25.27 -20.34
N PHE A 193 11.46 25.12 -19.77
CA PHE A 193 12.25 23.89 -19.94
C PHE A 193 11.48 22.66 -19.48
N ASN A 194 11.48 21.63 -20.30
CA ASN A 194 10.80 20.36 -20.01
C ASN A 194 11.36 19.65 -18.78
N ASP A 195 12.63 19.87 -18.44
CA ASP A 195 13.29 19.24 -17.28
C ASP A 195 12.65 19.66 -15.94
N GLN A 196 11.91 20.76 -15.91
CA GLN A 196 11.16 21.17 -14.73
C GLN A 196 10.02 20.21 -14.40
N LEU A 197 9.32 19.72 -15.41
CA LEU A 197 8.29 18.70 -15.21
C LEU A 197 8.89 17.41 -14.65
N ASP A 198 10.05 17.00 -15.16
CA ASP A 198 10.80 15.86 -14.60
C ASP A 198 11.20 16.10 -13.13
N THR A 199 11.60 17.34 -12.80
CA THR A 199 12.01 17.71 -11.44
C THR A 199 10.83 17.66 -10.47
N ILE A 200 9.68 18.18 -10.88
CA ILE A 200 8.43 18.10 -10.10
C ILE A 200 8.11 16.64 -9.78
N LEU A 201 8.08 15.78 -10.81
CA LEU A 201 7.71 14.39 -10.68
C LEU A 201 8.74 13.51 -9.92
N LYS A 202 9.99 13.95 -9.82
CA LYS A 202 11.04 13.25 -9.07
C LYS A 202 11.17 13.70 -7.62
N LYS A 203 10.56 14.82 -7.26
CA LYS A 203 10.68 15.41 -5.93
C LYS A 203 10.12 14.51 -4.83
N ASN A 204 9.07 13.77 -5.14
CA ASN A 204 8.41 12.87 -4.23
C ASN A 204 8.60 11.42 -4.68
N SER A 205 8.42 10.48 -3.78
CA SER A 205 8.43 9.05 -4.09
C SER A 205 7.35 8.34 -3.30
N ILE A 206 6.81 7.28 -3.87
CA ILE A 206 5.89 6.40 -3.14
C ILE A 206 6.72 5.46 -2.28
N SER A 207 6.45 5.44 -0.98
CA SER A 207 7.13 4.51 -0.08
C SER A 207 6.94 3.06 -0.55
N GLY A 208 8.05 2.35 -0.73
CA GLY A 208 8.04 0.96 -1.19
C GLY A 208 8.01 0.77 -2.70
N LEU A 209 7.99 1.85 -3.50
CA LEU A 209 8.06 1.81 -4.96
C LEU A 209 9.26 2.64 -5.45
N THR A 210 10.29 1.94 -5.92
CA THR A 210 11.55 2.57 -6.38
C THR A 210 11.65 2.65 -7.90
N LYS A 211 10.84 1.86 -8.62
CA LYS A 211 10.87 1.73 -10.07
C LYS A 211 9.70 2.42 -10.77
N SER A 212 9.06 3.35 -10.07
CA SER A 212 7.95 4.15 -10.63
C SER A 212 8.40 4.92 -11.87
N GLN A 213 7.66 4.81 -12.94
CA GLN A 213 7.91 5.51 -14.18
C GLN A 213 6.75 6.44 -14.51
N PHE A 214 7.06 7.71 -14.73
CA PHE A 214 6.08 8.67 -15.19
C PHE A 214 6.13 8.84 -16.69
N TYR A 215 4.96 8.94 -17.26
CA TYR A 215 4.74 9.34 -18.64
C TYR A 215 3.73 10.49 -18.65
N MET A 216 3.90 11.41 -19.55
CA MET A 216 2.89 12.41 -19.86
C MET A 216 2.71 12.46 -21.37
N ILE A 217 1.48 12.40 -21.82
CA ILE A 217 1.16 12.33 -23.24
C ILE A 217 -0.01 13.25 -23.59
N ASN A 218 0.05 13.82 -24.75
CA ASN A 218 -1.11 14.45 -25.36
C ASN A 218 -2.00 13.37 -25.98
N THR A 219 -3.23 13.23 -25.51
CA THR A 219 -4.15 12.16 -25.92
C THR A 219 -4.78 12.37 -27.28
N GLU A 220 -4.72 13.59 -27.83
CA GLU A 220 -5.20 13.92 -29.17
C GLU A 220 -4.12 13.72 -30.21
N THR A 221 -2.94 14.31 -29.99
CA THR A 221 -1.80 14.25 -30.94
C THR A 221 -0.92 13.03 -30.72
N LYS A 222 -1.09 12.30 -29.62
CA LYS A 222 -0.28 11.15 -29.19
C LYS A 222 1.21 11.49 -28.95
N ILE A 223 1.54 12.75 -28.77
CA ILE A 223 2.93 13.19 -28.57
C ILE A 223 3.35 12.96 -27.13
N ASN A 224 4.54 12.37 -26.94
CA ASN A 224 5.15 12.18 -25.63
C ASN A 224 5.69 13.50 -25.09
N TYR A 225 5.25 13.88 -23.90
CA TYR A 225 5.72 15.05 -23.18
C TYR A 225 6.71 14.69 -22.05
N ILE A 226 6.43 13.60 -21.34
CA ILE A 226 7.34 12.98 -20.37
C ILE A 226 7.42 11.50 -20.70
N ASN A 227 8.64 10.99 -20.79
CA ASN A 227 8.92 9.59 -21.03
C ASN A 227 10.29 9.24 -20.45
N PRO A 228 10.45 8.10 -19.79
CA PRO A 228 11.76 7.63 -19.33
C PRO A 228 12.80 7.54 -20.47
N ASP A 229 12.39 7.13 -21.66
CA ASP A 229 13.23 7.24 -22.86
C ASP A 229 13.13 8.64 -23.46
N LYS A 230 14.13 9.47 -23.13
CA LYS A 230 14.23 10.85 -23.60
C LYS A 230 14.26 11.02 -25.13
N LYS A 231 14.62 9.98 -25.88
CA LYS A 231 14.65 9.99 -27.36
C LYS A 231 13.26 10.04 -27.99
N THR A 232 12.23 9.69 -27.24
CA THR A 232 10.84 9.67 -27.68
C THR A 232 10.10 11.00 -27.40
N LEU A 233 10.70 11.92 -26.68
CA LEU A 233 10.09 13.21 -26.34
C LEU A 233 9.80 14.03 -27.60
N ALA A 234 8.68 14.74 -27.58
CA ALA A 234 8.12 15.51 -28.69
C ALA A 234 7.87 14.67 -29.97
N LYS A 235 7.74 13.35 -29.83
CA LYS A 235 7.39 12.42 -30.93
C LYS A 235 6.11 11.68 -30.62
N GLU A 236 5.44 11.21 -31.67
CA GLU A 236 4.26 10.35 -31.51
C GLU A 236 4.65 9.03 -30.85
N THR A 237 3.82 8.60 -29.89
CA THR A 237 4.09 7.36 -29.16
C THR A 237 3.77 6.12 -29.99
N THR A 238 4.61 5.12 -29.85
CA THR A 238 4.34 3.73 -30.30
C THR A 238 4.21 2.77 -29.12
N ASP A 239 4.30 3.28 -27.89
CA ASP A 239 4.20 2.45 -26.67
C ASP A 239 2.77 1.91 -26.51
N PRO A 240 2.59 0.57 -26.45
CA PRO A 240 1.27 -0.05 -26.35
C PRO A 240 0.51 0.34 -25.07
N ILE A 241 1.21 0.64 -23.97
CA ILE A 241 0.59 1.07 -22.72
C ILE A 241 -0.05 2.44 -22.91
N LEU A 242 0.69 3.36 -23.52
CA LEU A 242 0.22 4.72 -23.78
C LEU A 242 -0.90 4.73 -24.81
N LEU A 243 -0.81 3.91 -25.84
CA LEU A 243 -1.87 3.75 -26.85
C LEU A 243 -3.16 3.22 -26.24
N LYS A 244 -3.07 2.21 -25.35
CA LYS A 244 -4.23 1.70 -24.61
C LYS A 244 -4.85 2.77 -23.69
N GLN A 245 -4.03 3.57 -23.02
CA GLN A 245 -4.49 4.67 -22.17
C GLN A 245 -5.25 5.71 -23.02
N ILE A 246 -4.72 6.10 -24.18
CA ILE A 246 -5.39 7.02 -25.11
C ILE A 246 -6.76 6.48 -25.53
N GLU A 247 -6.85 5.20 -25.87
CA GLU A 247 -8.12 4.55 -26.22
C GLU A 247 -9.14 4.65 -25.09
N LEU A 248 -8.72 4.40 -23.84
CA LEU A 248 -9.57 4.52 -22.67
C LEU A 248 -10.05 5.96 -22.45
N THR A 249 -9.17 6.93 -22.64
CA THR A 249 -9.52 8.36 -22.53
C THR A 249 -10.52 8.79 -23.61
N LYS A 250 -10.36 8.32 -24.83
CA LYS A 250 -11.34 8.56 -25.92
C LYS A 250 -12.73 7.99 -25.60
N LYS A 251 -12.82 6.94 -24.80
CA LYS A 251 -14.08 6.38 -24.27
C LYS A 251 -14.61 7.15 -23.04
N GLN A 252 -14.20 8.42 -22.88
CA GLN A 252 -14.55 9.34 -21.79
C GLN A 252 -14.09 8.91 -20.38
N LYS A 253 -13.17 7.97 -20.27
CA LYS A 253 -12.51 7.62 -19.00
C LYS A 253 -11.30 8.51 -18.80
N LYS A 254 -11.51 9.67 -18.17
CA LYS A 254 -10.45 10.68 -17.94
C LYS A 254 -9.42 10.26 -16.89
N GLU A 255 -9.76 9.31 -16.05
CA GLU A 255 -8.89 8.73 -15.04
C GLU A 255 -9.20 7.25 -14.88
N GLY A 256 -8.26 6.49 -14.41
CA GLY A 256 -8.46 5.07 -14.16
C GLY A 256 -7.18 4.30 -13.95
N THR A 257 -7.38 3.01 -13.74
CA THR A 257 -6.29 2.04 -13.59
C THR A 257 -6.55 0.83 -14.48
N PHE A 258 -5.49 0.26 -15.02
CA PHE A 258 -5.53 -1.00 -15.74
C PHE A 258 -4.22 -1.75 -15.60
N ASP A 259 -4.30 -3.06 -15.75
CA ASP A 259 -3.11 -3.92 -15.82
C ASP A 259 -2.73 -4.13 -17.27
N TYR A 260 -1.43 -4.10 -17.54
CA TYR A 260 -0.86 -4.42 -18.85
C TYR A 260 0.39 -5.29 -18.64
N ASN A 261 0.31 -6.55 -19.02
CA ASN A 261 1.32 -7.56 -18.71
C ASN A 261 1.65 -7.54 -17.19
N ASP A 262 2.93 -7.44 -16.84
CA ASP A 262 3.38 -7.38 -15.45
C ASP A 262 3.44 -5.95 -14.87
N LYS A 263 2.68 -5.01 -15.46
CA LYS A 263 2.65 -3.62 -15.02
C LYS A 263 1.27 -3.20 -14.56
N ILE A 264 1.25 -2.38 -13.52
CA ILE A 264 0.07 -1.64 -13.07
C ILE A 264 0.20 -0.23 -13.61
N VAL A 265 -0.84 0.21 -14.29
CA VAL A 265 -0.90 1.53 -14.93
C VAL A 265 -2.03 2.32 -14.30
N ILE A 266 -1.72 3.50 -13.81
CA ILE A 266 -2.71 4.47 -13.33
C ILE A 266 -2.53 5.74 -14.15
N TYR A 267 -3.62 6.34 -14.58
CA TYR A 267 -3.58 7.54 -15.40
C TYR A 267 -4.64 8.53 -15.00
N LYS A 268 -4.33 9.80 -15.21
CA LYS A 268 -5.22 10.92 -14.97
C LYS A 268 -5.04 11.99 -16.02
N GLN A 269 -6.15 12.43 -16.61
CA GLN A 269 -6.16 13.54 -17.55
C GLN A 269 -6.17 14.87 -16.78
N MET A 270 -5.33 15.79 -17.21
CA MET A 270 -5.29 17.15 -16.66
C MET A 270 -6.56 17.92 -17.02
N LYS A 271 -6.98 18.79 -16.10
CA LYS A 271 -8.10 19.69 -16.38
C LYS A 271 -7.69 20.69 -17.48
N ASN A 272 -8.62 20.95 -18.39
CA ASN A 272 -8.46 21.91 -19.49
C ASN A 272 -7.43 21.56 -20.57
N TYR A 273 -6.75 20.42 -20.46
CA TYR A 273 -5.77 19.97 -21.45
C TYR A 273 -6.07 18.55 -21.90
N PRO A 274 -5.78 18.21 -23.17
CA PRO A 274 -5.82 16.84 -23.63
C PRO A 274 -4.57 16.07 -23.20
N TRP A 275 -4.06 16.32 -22.02
CA TRP A 275 -2.83 15.72 -21.51
C TRP A 275 -3.15 14.76 -20.38
N SER A 276 -2.57 13.60 -20.44
CA SER A 276 -2.68 12.61 -19.38
C SER A 276 -1.33 12.38 -18.72
N LEU A 277 -1.29 12.46 -17.41
CA LEU A 277 -0.18 11.97 -16.60
C LEU A 277 -0.44 10.50 -16.27
N ILE A 278 0.57 9.67 -16.42
CA ILE A 278 0.47 8.23 -16.29
C ILE A 278 1.60 7.76 -15.39
N LEU A 279 1.26 6.94 -14.42
CA LEU A 279 2.18 6.27 -13.53
C LEU A 279 2.19 4.78 -13.84
N VAL A 280 3.36 4.24 -14.13
CA VAL A 280 3.57 2.83 -14.44
C VAL A 280 4.50 2.22 -13.41
N ASN A 281 4.07 1.15 -12.78
CA ASN A 281 4.86 0.39 -11.82
C ASN A 281 4.89 -1.09 -12.17
N ASP A 282 5.96 -1.76 -11.79
CA ASP A 282 6.06 -3.20 -11.87
C ASP A 282 5.13 -3.87 -10.85
N LYS A 283 4.32 -4.81 -11.31
CA LYS A 283 3.36 -5.53 -10.46
C LYS A 283 4.05 -6.31 -9.34
N ASN A 284 5.23 -6.86 -9.63
CA ASN A 284 6.01 -7.59 -8.65
C ASN A 284 6.55 -6.66 -7.56
N GLU A 285 6.93 -5.44 -7.91
CA GLU A 285 7.36 -4.44 -6.91
C GLU A 285 6.18 -4.02 -6.03
N VAL A 286 5.03 -3.72 -6.62
CA VAL A 286 3.80 -3.37 -5.89
C VAL A 286 3.38 -4.49 -4.94
N LEU A 287 3.53 -5.75 -5.37
CA LEU A 287 3.22 -6.93 -4.56
C LEU A 287 4.36 -7.39 -3.66
N SER A 288 5.54 -6.80 -3.74
CA SER A 288 6.72 -7.24 -2.98
C SER A 288 6.49 -7.24 -1.48
N SER A 289 5.83 -6.21 -0.95
CA SER A 289 5.44 -6.12 0.46
C SER A 289 4.44 -7.22 0.85
N ALA A 290 3.47 -7.53 -0.02
CA ALA A 290 2.54 -8.63 0.18
C ALA A 290 3.27 -9.98 0.21
N ASN A 291 4.18 -10.19 -0.73
CA ASN A 291 4.98 -11.41 -0.81
C ASN A 291 5.92 -11.56 0.40
N ALA A 292 6.51 -10.48 0.87
CA ALA A 292 7.34 -10.49 2.08
C ALA A 292 6.49 -10.81 3.33
N THR A 293 5.30 -10.22 3.43
CA THR A 293 4.36 -10.49 4.51
C THR A 293 3.87 -11.93 4.46
N ASN A 294 3.52 -12.45 3.28
CA ASN A 294 3.09 -13.83 3.11
C ASN A 294 4.21 -14.84 3.45
N LYS A 295 5.47 -14.55 3.11
CA LYS A 295 6.61 -15.39 3.53
C LYS A 295 6.76 -15.41 5.06
N LYS A 296 6.63 -14.27 5.74
CA LYS A 296 6.67 -14.20 7.20
C LYS A 296 5.49 -14.95 7.82
N LEU A 297 4.30 -14.81 7.24
CA LEU A 297 3.10 -15.52 7.66
C LEU A 297 3.28 -17.04 7.50
N LEU A 298 3.76 -17.50 6.35
CA LEU A 298 4.07 -18.90 6.10
C LEU A 298 5.07 -19.46 7.12
N PHE A 299 6.15 -18.71 7.35
CA PHE A 299 7.15 -19.09 8.34
C PHE A 299 6.55 -19.21 9.75
N SER A 300 5.73 -18.24 10.16
CA SER A 300 5.06 -18.30 11.48
C SER A 300 4.07 -19.46 11.59
N CYS A 301 3.35 -19.79 10.52
CA CYS A 301 2.48 -20.95 10.45
C CYS A 301 3.26 -22.28 10.60
N ILE A 302 4.41 -22.39 9.93
CA ILE A 302 5.29 -23.57 10.04
C ILE A 302 5.83 -23.69 11.46
N VAL A 303 6.28 -22.60 12.07
CA VAL A 303 6.77 -22.61 13.45
C VAL A 303 5.66 -23.00 14.42
N ALA A 304 4.45 -22.47 14.24
CA ALA A 304 3.30 -22.81 15.06
C ALA A 304 2.94 -24.31 14.94
N GLU A 305 2.96 -24.86 13.71
CA GLU A 305 2.69 -26.28 13.49
C GLU A 305 3.74 -27.17 14.15
N ILE A 306 5.02 -26.84 14.03
CA ILE A 306 6.11 -27.56 14.70
C ILE A 306 5.91 -27.52 16.22
N LEU A 307 5.55 -26.36 16.77
CA LEU A 307 5.30 -26.24 18.21
C LEU A 307 4.12 -27.09 18.67
N ILE A 308 3.02 -27.09 17.90
CA ILE A 308 1.85 -27.94 18.17
C ILE A 308 2.24 -29.41 18.09
N CYS A 309 3.01 -29.80 17.08
CA CYS A 309 3.50 -31.18 16.95
C CYS A 309 4.32 -31.63 18.17
N ILE A 310 5.24 -30.75 18.63
CA ILE A 310 6.05 -31.04 19.83
C ILE A 310 5.17 -31.16 21.07
N LEU A 311 4.22 -30.26 21.27
CA LEU A 311 3.29 -30.29 22.39
C LEU A 311 2.41 -31.53 22.36
N CYS A 312 1.89 -31.92 21.18
CA CYS A 312 1.12 -33.14 20.99
C CYS A 312 1.95 -34.42 21.29
N LEU A 313 3.20 -34.45 20.81
CA LEU A 313 4.11 -35.57 21.11
C LEU A 313 4.38 -35.66 22.61
N LEU A 314 4.67 -34.54 23.27
CA LEU A 314 4.87 -34.50 24.71
C LEU A 314 3.61 -34.95 25.46
N ALA A 315 2.43 -34.46 25.07
CA ALA A 315 1.17 -34.86 25.66
C ALA A 315 0.92 -36.36 25.51
N VAL A 316 1.16 -36.92 24.30
CA VAL A 316 1.02 -38.37 24.05
C VAL A 316 2.04 -39.17 24.86
N ILE A 317 3.28 -38.71 24.96
CA ILE A 317 4.30 -39.42 25.78
C ILE A 317 3.93 -39.40 27.25
N ILE A 318 3.52 -38.25 27.75
CA ILE A 318 3.18 -38.05 29.18
C ILE A 318 1.93 -38.87 29.55
N THR A 319 0.92 -38.91 28.68
CA THR A 319 -0.35 -39.58 28.98
C THR A 319 -0.37 -41.07 28.60
N THR A 320 0.20 -41.44 27.45
CA THR A 320 0.06 -42.81 26.91
C THR A 320 1.08 -43.80 27.48
N LYS A 321 2.33 -43.34 27.72
CA LYS A 321 3.35 -44.22 28.30
C LYS A 321 2.94 -44.75 29.70
N PRO A 322 2.48 -43.93 30.62
CA PRO A 322 2.00 -44.38 31.91
C PRO A 322 0.77 -45.30 31.79
N LEU A 323 -0.22 -44.93 30.95
CA LEU A 323 -1.41 -45.75 30.72
C LEU A 323 -1.07 -47.15 30.18
N LYS A 324 -0.08 -47.23 29.29
CA LYS A 324 0.37 -48.55 28.81
C LYS A 324 1.01 -49.37 29.91
N LYS A 325 1.75 -48.74 30.82
CA LYS A 325 2.36 -49.43 31.96
C LYS A 325 1.30 -49.93 32.95
N THR A 326 0.28 -49.10 33.21
CA THR A 326 -0.86 -49.52 34.05
C THR A 326 -1.64 -50.67 33.43
N ALA A 327 -1.91 -50.61 32.10
CA ALA A 327 -2.58 -51.69 31.38
C ALA A 327 -1.78 -53.01 31.44
N THR A 328 -0.44 -52.93 31.29
CA THR A 328 0.42 -54.11 31.40
C THR A 328 0.41 -54.69 32.82
N ALA A 329 0.36 -53.81 33.83
CA ALA A 329 0.29 -54.26 35.22
C ALA A 329 -1.07 -54.92 35.54
N ILE A 330 -2.18 -54.36 35.02
CA ILE A 330 -3.50 -55.01 35.12
C ILE A 330 -3.48 -56.36 34.43
N GLN A 331 -2.86 -56.49 33.26
CA GLN A 331 -2.73 -57.75 32.53
C GLN A 331 -1.94 -58.81 33.34
N LYS A 332 -0.83 -58.37 33.97
CA LYS A 332 -0.07 -59.26 34.88
C LYS A 332 -0.91 -59.69 36.06
N LEU A 333 -1.63 -58.76 36.67
CA LEU A 333 -2.55 -59.07 37.77
C LEU A 333 -3.63 -60.04 37.35
N GLY A 334 -4.18 -59.90 36.10
CA GLY A 334 -5.14 -60.85 35.52
C GLY A 334 -4.55 -62.21 35.22
N MET A 335 -3.23 -62.34 35.11
CA MET A 335 -2.50 -63.61 35.00
C MET A 335 -2.05 -64.18 36.36
N LEU A 336 -2.49 -63.51 37.44
CA LEU A 336 -2.09 -63.86 38.81
C LEU A 336 -0.59 -63.69 39.08
N ASP A 337 0.11 -62.92 38.24
CA ASP A 337 1.50 -62.47 38.51
C ASP A 337 1.47 -61.31 39.48
N LEU A 338 1.65 -61.59 40.76
CA LEU A 338 1.65 -60.60 41.85
C LEU A 338 3.03 -60.02 42.13
N THR A 339 4.00 -60.20 41.22
CA THR A 339 5.32 -59.57 41.38
C THR A 339 5.22 -58.03 41.28
N PRO A 340 5.90 -57.27 42.15
CA PRO A 340 5.86 -55.84 42.11
C PRO A 340 6.33 -55.29 40.75
N SER A 341 5.50 -54.52 40.09
CA SER A 341 5.91 -53.85 38.83
C SER A 341 6.82 -52.69 39.14
N LYS A 342 8.13 -52.84 38.91
CA LYS A 342 9.12 -51.76 39.04
C LYS A 342 8.76 -50.52 38.22
N GLU A 343 8.00 -50.74 37.16
CA GLU A 343 7.57 -49.67 36.25
C GLU A 343 6.39 -48.84 36.78
N LEU A 344 5.56 -49.42 37.65
CA LEU A 344 4.46 -48.73 38.32
C LEU A 344 4.93 -47.96 39.55
N GLN A 345 5.99 -48.39 40.21
CA GLN A 345 6.51 -47.73 41.43
C GLN A 345 6.81 -46.23 41.24
N THR A 346 7.20 -45.82 40.02
CA THR A 346 7.47 -44.40 39.71
C THR A 346 6.22 -43.54 39.71
N TYR A 347 5.04 -44.14 39.59
CA TYR A 347 3.75 -43.41 39.51
C TYR A 347 2.90 -43.56 40.78
N ILE A 348 3.23 -44.53 41.62
CA ILE A 348 2.56 -44.73 42.95
C ILE A 348 2.71 -43.48 43.78
N ASN A 349 1.65 -43.03 44.42
CA ASN A 349 1.53 -41.76 45.19
C ASN A 349 1.57 -40.50 44.33
N GLY A 350 1.53 -40.63 42.99
CA GLY A 350 1.37 -39.47 42.11
C GLY A 350 -0.04 -38.88 42.25
N LYS A 351 -0.14 -37.56 42.21
CA LYS A 351 -1.43 -36.82 42.29
C LYS A 351 -2.20 -36.83 40.95
N SER A 352 -1.64 -37.37 39.88
CA SER A 352 -2.32 -37.48 38.58
C SER A 352 -3.27 -38.68 38.53
N GLU A 353 -4.21 -38.68 37.59
CA GLU A 353 -5.13 -39.77 37.35
C GLU A 353 -4.41 -41.13 37.14
N VAL A 354 -3.25 -41.04 36.50
CA VAL A 354 -2.38 -42.22 36.33
C VAL A 354 -1.71 -42.63 37.61
N GLY A 355 -1.35 -41.67 38.46
CA GLY A 355 -0.81 -41.93 39.79
C GLY A 355 -1.84 -42.62 40.67
N ILE A 356 -3.07 -42.14 40.64
CA ILE A 356 -4.19 -42.75 41.37
C ILE A 356 -4.41 -44.19 40.87
N LEU A 357 -4.49 -44.39 39.54
CA LEU A 357 -4.63 -45.74 38.96
C LEU A 357 -3.48 -46.68 39.33
N ALA A 358 -2.25 -46.17 39.33
CA ALA A 358 -1.08 -46.96 39.71
C ALA A 358 -1.13 -47.40 41.18
N THR A 359 -1.56 -46.46 42.05
CA THR A 359 -1.72 -46.73 43.50
C THR A 359 -2.82 -47.76 43.73
N GLU A 360 -3.95 -47.61 43.04
CA GLU A 360 -5.06 -48.57 43.20
C GLU A 360 -4.71 -49.97 42.65
N ILE A 361 -3.93 -50.07 41.59
CA ILE A 361 -3.44 -51.36 41.06
C ILE A 361 -2.47 -51.99 42.05
N ASP A 362 -1.59 -51.21 42.67
CA ASP A 362 -0.68 -51.74 43.67
C ASP A 362 -1.43 -52.16 44.94
N HIS A 363 -2.42 -51.38 45.32
CA HIS A 363 -3.33 -51.75 46.42
C HIS A 363 -4.07 -53.06 46.10
N MET A 364 -4.62 -53.18 44.88
CA MET A 364 -5.29 -54.38 44.46
C MET A 364 -4.35 -55.61 44.45
N ARG A 365 -3.08 -55.41 43.99
CA ARG A 365 -2.06 -56.46 44.11
C ARG A 365 -1.82 -56.90 45.53
N ASN A 366 -1.68 -55.91 46.44
CA ASN A 366 -1.48 -56.22 47.88
C ASN A 366 -2.67 -56.92 48.47
N VAL A 367 -3.89 -56.52 48.09
CA VAL A 367 -5.11 -57.24 48.50
C VAL A 367 -5.12 -58.69 47.99
N PHE A 368 -4.71 -58.87 46.69
CA PHE A 368 -4.59 -60.27 46.17
C PHE A 368 -3.51 -61.04 46.90
N LEU A 369 -2.35 -60.43 47.22
CA LEU A 369 -1.32 -61.09 48.06
C LEU A 369 -1.85 -61.46 49.41
N ASP A 370 -2.59 -60.59 50.06
CA ASP A 370 -3.24 -60.89 51.36
C ASP A 370 -4.28 -62.01 51.23
N ILE A 371 -5.05 -61.93 50.13
CA ILE A 371 -6.01 -63.02 49.84
C ILE A 371 -5.27 -64.37 49.63
N ILE A 372 -4.15 -64.35 48.90
CA ILE A 372 -3.37 -65.58 48.70
C ILE A 372 -2.72 -66.05 50.00
N ASN A 373 -2.17 -65.13 50.77
CA ASN A 373 -1.62 -65.45 52.08
C ASN A 373 -2.72 -65.96 53.04
N THR A 374 -3.89 -65.31 52.95
CA THR A 374 -5.06 -65.77 53.73
C THR A 374 -5.55 -67.15 53.24
N LEU A 375 -5.57 -67.35 51.92
CA LEU A 375 -5.90 -68.64 51.35
C LEU A 375 -4.88 -69.73 51.72
N HIS A 376 -3.58 -69.32 51.74
CA HIS A 376 -2.53 -70.27 52.15
C HIS A 376 -2.69 -70.59 53.65
N SER A 377 -2.91 -69.57 54.46
CA SER A 377 -3.22 -69.76 55.88
C SER A 377 -4.54 -70.57 56.10
N CYS A 378 -5.53 -70.29 55.25
CA CYS A 378 -6.79 -71.02 55.26
C CYS A 378 -6.64 -72.48 54.79
N SER A 379 -5.77 -72.68 53.75
CA SER A 379 -5.42 -74.04 53.28
C SER A 379 -4.69 -74.81 54.37
N ASP A 380 -3.75 -74.16 55.06
CA ASP A 380 -3.05 -74.73 56.19
C ASP A 380 -4.01 -75.01 57.36
N ALA A 381 -4.98 -74.08 57.56
CA ALA A 381 -6.03 -74.31 58.57
C ALA A 381 -7.03 -75.42 58.18
N ILE A 382 -7.34 -75.51 56.86
CA ILE A 382 -8.16 -76.61 56.31
C ILE A 382 -7.43 -77.97 56.45
N HIS A 383 -6.12 -77.92 56.23
CA HIS A 383 -5.31 -79.15 56.40
C HIS A 383 -5.24 -79.57 57.89
N THR A 384 -5.32 -78.61 58.78
CA THR A 384 -5.32 -78.83 60.27
C THR A 384 -6.71 -79.04 60.85
N SER A 385 -7.75 -78.60 60.15
CA SER A 385 -9.12 -78.76 60.69
C SER A 385 -10.12 -79.28 59.65
N SER A 386 -9.93 -80.52 59.36
CA SER A 386 -10.97 -81.35 58.70
C SER A 386 -12.27 -81.41 59.54
N GLU A 387 -12.28 -80.84 60.73
CA GLU A 387 -13.40 -80.77 61.67
C GLU A 387 -14.22 -79.50 61.70
N SER A 388 -13.78 -78.42 60.95
CA SER A 388 -14.46 -77.11 60.97
C SER A 388 -15.22 -76.74 59.72
N MET A 389 -15.73 -77.73 58.95
CA MET A 389 -16.41 -77.45 57.66
C MET A 389 -17.69 -76.61 57.78
N THR A 390 -18.20 -76.44 58.99
CA THR A 390 -19.41 -75.65 59.24
C THR A 390 -19.11 -74.13 59.36
N ASN A 391 -17.89 -73.75 59.76
CA ASN A 391 -17.51 -72.37 59.86
C ASN A 391 -17.11 -71.73 58.53
N HIS A 392 -16.63 -72.55 57.57
CA HIS A 392 -16.17 -72.04 56.29
C HIS A 392 -17.31 -71.63 55.32
N ALA A 393 -18.52 -72.20 55.53
CA ALA A 393 -19.70 -71.75 54.77
C ALA A 393 -20.08 -70.29 55.05
N SER A 394 -19.81 -69.83 56.30
CA SER A 394 -20.03 -68.44 56.66
C SER A 394 -19.02 -67.47 56.02
N GLU A 395 -17.72 -67.85 55.96
CA GLU A 395 -16.67 -67.08 55.34
C GLU A 395 -16.83 -66.92 53.81
N LEU A 396 -17.43 -67.93 53.18
CA LEU A 396 -17.76 -67.85 51.76
C LEU A 396 -18.82 -66.81 51.46
N VAL A 397 -19.76 -66.62 52.41
CA VAL A 397 -20.77 -65.55 52.29
C VAL A 397 -20.12 -64.14 52.39
N ASP A 398 -19.15 -64.02 53.29
CA ASP A 398 -18.43 -62.75 53.41
C ASP A 398 -17.55 -62.40 52.17
N ALA A 399 -16.95 -63.43 51.58
CA ALA A 399 -16.20 -63.26 50.34
C ALA A 399 -17.09 -62.80 49.16
N VAL A 400 -18.33 -63.35 49.11
CA VAL A 400 -19.33 -62.91 48.10
C VAL A 400 -19.79 -61.53 48.34
N VAL A 401 -19.97 -61.12 49.59
CA VAL A 401 -20.31 -59.72 49.94
C VAL A 401 -19.19 -58.79 49.57
N THR A 402 -17.93 -59.15 49.80
CA THR A 402 -16.76 -58.35 49.42
C THR A 402 -16.65 -58.23 47.89
N ASN A 403 -16.98 -59.23 47.15
CA ASN A 403 -17.00 -59.20 45.70
C ASN A 403 -18.12 -58.26 45.17
N ALA A 404 -19.27 -58.30 45.84
CA ALA A 404 -20.36 -57.38 45.53
C ALA A 404 -19.94 -55.91 45.78
N SER A 405 -19.25 -55.64 46.90
CA SER A 405 -18.71 -54.36 47.22
C SER A 405 -17.65 -53.87 46.20
N THR A 406 -16.81 -54.79 45.71
CA THR A 406 -15.81 -54.47 44.70
C THR A 406 -16.47 -54.11 43.35
N THR A 407 -17.60 -54.76 43.06
CA THR A 407 -18.39 -54.45 41.84
C THR A 407 -19.06 -53.07 41.91
N GLU A 408 -19.50 -52.68 43.09
CA GLU A 408 -20.02 -51.31 43.33
C GLU A 408 -18.92 -50.26 43.18
N GLN A 409 -17.69 -50.52 43.65
CA GLN A 409 -16.56 -49.61 43.47
C GLN A 409 -16.17 -49.48 41.98
N LEU A 410 -16.27 -50.55 41.22
CA LEU A 410 -16.05 -50.51 39.78
C LEU A 410 -17.10 -49.65 39.06
N ALA A 411 -18.36 -49.76 39.48
CA ALA A 411 -19.44 -48.92 38.97
C ALA A 411 -19.22 -47.43 39.29
N ALA A 412 -18.72 -47.16 40.51
CA ALA A 412 -18.37 -45.78 40.90
C ALA A 412 -17.19 -45.22 40.08
N SER A 413 -16.16 -46.04 39.76
CA SER A 413 -15.05 -45.65 38.89
C SER A 413 -15.52 -45.36 37.46
N MET A 414 -16.47 -46.11 36.94
CA MET A 414 -17.09 -45.84 35.62
C MET A 414 -17.85 -44.52 35.61
N SER A 415 -18.54 -44.21 36.72
CA SER A 415 -19.22 -42.91 36.87
C SER A 415 -18.24 -41.76 36.85
N THR A 416 -17.08 -41.94 37.50
CA THR A 416 -16.02 -40.91 37.52
C THR A 416 -15.42 -40.66 36.14
N THR A 417 -15.25 -41.73 35.35
CA THR A 417 -14.78 -41.62 33.95
C THR A 417 -15.76 -40.86 33.09
N THR A 418 -17.05 -41.04 33.32
CA THR A 418 -18.11 -40.30 32.61
C THR A 418 -18.06 -38.80 32.93
N ASN A 419 -17.79 -38.49 34.20
CA ASN A 419 -17.66 -37.10 34.63
C ASN A 419 -16.41 -36.39 34.01
N VAL A 420 -15.30 -37.14 33.85
CA VAL A 420 -14.09 -36.63 33.17
C VAL A 420 -14.37 -36.35 31.69
N LEU A 421 -15.11 -37.25 31.03
CA LEU A 421 -15.54 -37.06 29.64
C LEU A 421 -16.44 -35.81 29.48
N THR A 422 -17.32 -35.60 30.46
CA THR A 422 -18.19 -34.42 30.48
C THR A 422 -17.37 -33.11 30.64
N ALA A 423 -16.38 -33.12 31.55
CA ALA A 423 -15.48 -32.02 31.75
C ALA A 423 -14.58 -31.73 30.53
N LEU A 424 -14.22 -32.76 29.78
CA LEU A 424 -13.47 -32.63 28.53
C LEU A 424 -14.34 -31.96 27.46
N ASN A 425 -15.62 -32.32 27.42
CA ASN A 425 -16.57 -31.70 26.50
C ASN A 425 -16.80 -30.19 26.80
N GLU A 426 -16.80 -29.81 28.09
CA GLU A 426 -16.85 -28.41 28.50
C GLU A 426 -15.58 -27.63 28.09
N LYS A 427 -14.41 -28.28 28.18
CA LYS A 427 -13.16 -27.65 27.73
C LYS A 427 -13.15 -27.44 26.22
N VAL A 428 -13.67 -28.37 25.44
CA VAL A 428 -13.84 -28.22 23.99
C VAL A 428 -14.76 -27.00 23.70
N LYS A 429 -15.84 -26.87 24.46
CA LYS A 429 -16.76 -25.74 24.35
C LYS A 429 -16.10 -24.39 24.71
N THR A 430 -15.16 -24.44 25.65
CA THR A 430 -14.37 -23.24 26.01
C THR A 430 -13.40 -22.83 24.90
N ILE A 431 -12.85 -23.81 24.17
CA ILE A 431 -12.01 -23.55 22.98
C ILE A 431 -12.83 -22.89 21.88
N ASP A 432 -14.06 -23.35 21.64
CA ASP A 432 -15.00 -22.73 20.71
C ASP A 432 -15.30 -21.27 21.07
N GLN A 433 -15.47 -21.01 22.37
CA GLN A 433 -15.64 -19.64 22.86
C GLN A 433 -14.39 -18.76 22.67
N LEU A 434 -13.19 -19.34 22.82
CA LEU A 434 -11.95 -18.62 22.53
C LEU A 434 -11.81 -18.28 21.04
N ILE A 435 -12.19 -19.20 20.16
CA ILE A 435 -12.22 -18.95 18.71
C ILE A 435 -13.17 -17.80 18.40
N SER A 436 -14.38 -17.82 18.96
CA SER A 436 -15.36 -16.74 18.80
C SER A 436 -14.85 -15.38 19.33
N ASN A 437 -14.08 -15.41 20.44
CA ASN A 437 -13.47 -14.18 20.94
C ASN A 437 -12.37 -13.64 20.01
N VAL A 438 -11.60 -14.53 19.37
CA VAL A 438 -10.61 -14.14 18.36
C VAL A 438 -11.29 -13.50 17.15
N GLU A 439 -12.40 -14.08 16.68
CA GLU A 439 -13.22 -13.47 15.61
C GLU A 439 -13.69 -12.07 15.99
N SER A 440 -14.18 -11.91 17.21
CA SER A 440 -14.59 -10.59 17.74
C SER A 440 -13.45 -9.57 17.81
N VAL A 441 -12.23 -10.03 18.12
CA VAL A 441 -11.04 -9.15 18.12
C VAL A 441 -10.65 -8.74 16.69
N ILE A 442 -10.79 -9.65 15.73
CA ILE A 442 -10.56 -9.36 14.32
C ILE A 442 -11.59 -8.33 13.81
N GLU A 443 -12.86 -8.50 14.19
CA GLU A 443 -13.93 -7.57 13.82
C GLU A 443 -13.70 -6.16 14.42
N LYS A 444 -13.26 -6.11 15.67
CA LYS A 444 -12.84 -4.85 16.31
C LYS A 444 -11.60 -4.24 15.65
N GLY A 445 -10.67 -5.08 15.21
CA GLY A 445 -9.51 -4.64 14.44
C GLY A 445 -9.91 -3.99 13.11
N ASN A 446 -10.84 -4.62 12.40
CA ASN A 446 -11.41 -4.06 11.17
C ASN A 446 -12.16 -2.75 11.40
N SER A 447 -12.94 -2.69 12.49
CA SER A 447 -13.62 -1.45 12.89
C SER A 447 -12.63 -0.32 13.18
N LYS A 448 -11.53 -0.64 13.87
CA LYS A 448 -10.48 0.34 14.18
C LYS A 448 -9.72 0.79 12.95
N SER A 449 -9.55 -0.11 11.98
CA SER A 449 -8.99 0.24 10.67
C SER A 449 -9.88 1.23 9.91
N ASN A 450 -11.19 1.03 9.99
CA ASN A 450 -12.16 1.94 9.37
C ASN A 450 -12.18 3.32 10.08
N GLU A 451 -12.04 3.36 11.40
CA GLU A 451 -11.90 4.63 12.14
C GLU A 451 -10.60 5.39 11.74
N LEU A 452 -9.53 4.65 11.45
CA LEU A 452 -8.29 5.25 10.95
C LEU A 452 -8.45 5.81 9.53
N LEU A 453 -9.23 5.11 8.69
CA LEU A 453 -9.59 5.59 7.35
C LEU A 453 -10.39 6.90 7.42
N ASP A 454 -11.41 6.93 8.29
CA ASP A 454 -12.25 8.12 8.52
C ASP A 454 -11.43 9.30 9.08
N SER A 455 -10.47 8.97 9.96
CA SER A 455 -9.51 9.96 10.47
C SER A 455 -8.59 10.51 9.38
N ALA A 456 -8.17 9.67 8.44
CA ALA A 456 -7.36 10.08 7.30
C ALA A 456 -8.17 11.01 6.36
N GLU A 457 -9.43 10.67 6.10
CA GLU A 457 -10.36 11.50 5.34
C GLU A 457 -10.61 12.86 6.03
N THR A 458 -10.67 12.85 7.36
CA THR A 458 -10.80 14.08 8.15
C THR A 458 -9.55 14.96 8.03
N ILE A 459 -8.35 14.34 8.00
CA ILE A 459 -7.09 15.06 7.78
C ILE A 459 -7.02 15.63 6.37
N GLU A 460 -7.48 14.89 5.37
CA GLU A 460 -7.56 15.34 3.99
C GLU A 460 -8.48 16.55 3.85
N ASN A 461 -9.68 16.48 4.44
CA ASN A 461 -10.62 17.59 4.46
C ASN A 461 -10.06 18.83 5.17
N LYS A 462 -9.31 18.61 6.26
CA LYS A 462 -8.62 19.68 6.98
C LYS A 462 -7.48 20.29 6.18
N SER A 463 -6.77 19.46 5.41
CA SER A 463 -5.73 19.90 4.47
C SER A 463 -6.31 20.73 3.34
N GLN A 464 -7.46 20.30 2.78
CA GLN A 464 -8.19 21.07 1.77
C GLN A 464 -8.70 22.42 2.30
N SER A 465 -9.15 22.43 3.57
CA SER A 465 -9.53 23.70 4.21
C SER A 465 -8.33 24.63 4.35
N SER A 466 -7.21 24.10 4.83
CA SER A 466 -5.94 24.84 4.95
C SER A 466 -5.43 25.36 3.60
N TYR A 467 -5.68 24.57 2.54
CA TYR A 467 -5.36 24.98 1.18
C TYR A 467 -6.20 26.19 0.73
N LYS A 468 -7.53 26.14 0.99
CA LYS A 468 -8.43 27.28 0.72
C LYS A 468 -8.06 28.53 1.52
N ASP A 469 -7.62 28.35 2.75
CA ASP A 469 -7.16 29.46 3.57
C ASP A 469 -5.83 30.04 3.05
N SER A 470 -4.96 29.17 2.54
CA SER A 470 -3.73 29.61 1.84
C SER A 470 -4.04 30.35 0.54
N GLU A 471 -4.99 29.85 -0.24
CA GLU A 471 -5.46 30.50 -1.47
C GLU A 471 -6.06 31.88 -1.17
N ARG A 472 -6.82 31.97 -0.08
CA ARG A 472 -7.37 33.23 0.42
C ARG A 472 -6.27 34.20 0.86
N ASN A 473 -5.22 33.68 1.51
CA ASN A 473 -4.06 34.49 1.89
C ASN A 473 -3.23 34.91 0.68
N ILE A 474 -3.12 34.06 -0.33
CA ILE A 474 -2.47 34.39 -1.60
C ILE A 474 -3.25 35.51 -2.30
N GLU A 475 -4.59 35.43 -2.32
CA GLU A 475 -5.43 36.48 -2.91
C GLU A 475 -5.35 37.77 -2.13
N LEU A 476 -5.24 37.70 -0.80
CA LEU A 476 -4.97 38.89 0.03
C LEU A 476 -3.59 39.50 -0.26
N ASN A 477 -2.58 38.64 -0.36
CA ASN A 477 -1.22 39.06 -0.70
C ASN A 477 -1.16 39.61 -2.13
N ARG A 478 -1.93 39.01 -3.06
CA ARG A 478 -2.04 39.52 -4.43
C ARG A 478 -2.61 40.94 -4.46
N LYS A 479 -3.68 41.17 -3.67
CA LYS A 479 -4.22 42.53 -3.51
C LYS A 479 -3.20 43.50 -2.94
N GLN A 480 -2.44 43.05 -1.94
CA GLN A 480 -1.38 43.87 -1.35
C GLN A 480 -0.23 44.13 -2.34
N ILE A 481 0.08 43.15 -3.19
CA ILE A 481 1.07 43.30 -4.25
C ILE A 481 0.53 44.24 -5.35
N GLU A 482 -0.75 44.10 -5.74
CA GLU A 482 -1.39 45.03 -6.67
C GLU A 482 -1.35 46.47 -6.15
N GLU A 483 -1.63 46.67 -4.86
CA GLU A 483 -1.48 48.00 -4.24
C GLU A 483 -0.01 48.45 -4.20
N ALA A 484 0.92 47.55 -3.96
CA ALA A 484 2.35 47.84 -4.00
C ALA A 484 2.85 48.09 -5.43
N VAL A 485 2.34 47.36 -6.41
CA VAL A 485 2.64 47.55 -7.83
C VAL A 485 2.07 48.87 -8.32
N ASN A 486 0.86 49.25 -7.88
CA ASN A 486 0.31 50.58 -8.18
C ASN A 486 1.15 51.71 -7.58
N LYS A 487 1.68 51.50 -6.35
CA LYS A 487 2.67 52.42 -5.76
C LYS A 487 4.02 52.39 -6.47
N LEU A 488 4.41 51.23 -7.02
CA LEU A 488 5.63 51.10 -7.84
C LEU A 488 5.44 51.68 -9.24
N GLN A 489 4.20 51.71 -9.78
CA GLN A 489 3.90 52.44 -11.00
C GLN A 489 4.09 53.96 -10.84
N GLU A 490 3.79 54.49 -9.64
CA GLU A 490 4.16 55.88 -9.32
C GLU A 490 5.68 56.07 -9.21
N LEU A 491 6.40 55.01 -8.71
CA LEU A 491 7.87 54.98 -8.71
C LEU A 491 8.49 54.68 -10.09
N SER A 492 7.74 54.02 -10.99
CA SER A 492 8.17 53.75 -12.37
C SER A 492 8.32 55.05 -13.19
N GLN A 493 7.56 56.10 -12.83
CA GLN A 493 7.78 57.42 -13.42
C GLN A 493 9.15 58.00 -13.03
N ILE A 494 9.65 57.63 -11.84
CA ILE A 494 10.99 57.99 -11.38
C ILE A 494 12.06 57.13 -12.06
N ASN A 495 11.80 55.84 -12.27
CA ASN A 495 12.72 54.95 -12.95
C ASN A 495 12.83 55.21 -14.46
N THR A 496 11.76 55.67 -15.09
CA THR A 496 11.81 56.13 -16.48
C THR A 496 12.75 57.33 -16.61
N LEU A 497 12.72 58.24 -15.62
CA LEU A 497 13.64 59.38 -15.57
C LEU A 497 15.10 58.94 -15.33
N VAL A 498 15.31 57.89 -14.55
CA VAL A 498 16.65 57.31 -14.29
C VAL A 498 17.17 56.52 -15.50
N ALA A 499 16.27 55.82 -16.23
CA ALA A 499 16.61 55.14 -17.47
C ALA A 499 17.01 56.12 -18.57
N ASP A 500 16.29 57.22 -18.68
CA ASP A 500 16.62 58.31 -19.61
C ASP A 500 17.99 58.94 -19.29
N ILE A 501 18.33 59.05 -18.00
CA ILE A 501 19.65 59.52 -17.55
C ILE A 501 20.75 58.51 -17.85
N LEU A 502 20.47 57.19 -17.71
CA LEU A 502 21.41 56.14 -18.04
C LEU A 502 21.61 55.96 -19.55
N GLU A 503 20.55 56.20 -20.35
CA GLU A 503 20.65 56.23 -21.80
C GLU A 503 21.47 57.40 -22.30
N LEU A 504 21.32 58.57 -21.69
CA LEU A 504 22.16 59.75 -21.96
C LEU A 504 23.62 59.44 -21.61
N SER A 505 23.87 58.72 -20.53
CA SER A 505 25.21 58.31 -20.11
C SER A 505 25.86 57.33 -21.07
N ASN A 506 25.05 56.36 -21.62
CA ASN A 506 25.54 55.40 -22.60
C ASN A 506 25.77 56.01 -23.99
N GLN A 507 24.97 56.98 -24.38
CA GLN A 507 25.20 57.73 -25.62
C GLN A 507 26.48 58.53 -25.54
N THR A 508 26.83 59.06 -24.35
CA THR A 508 28.10 59.82 -24.14
C THR A 508 29.31 58.90 -24.14
N ASN A 509 29.13 57.62 -23.76
CA ASN A 509 30.20 56.62 -23.75
C ASN A 509 30.45 55.98 -25.13
N LEU A 510 29.45 55.99 -26.04
CA LEU A 510 29.60 55.54 -27.43
C LEU A 510 30.24 56.59 -28.36
N LEU A 511 30.32 57.89 -27.92
CA LEU A 511 30.99 58.94 -28.64
C LEU A 511 32.48 59.08 -28.27
N SER A 512 32.96 58.24 -27.32
CA SER A 512 34.36 58.27 -26.86
C SER A 512 35.13 57.01 -27.22
N LEU A 513 34.61 56.16 -28.11
CA LEU A 513 35.29 55.04 -28.78
C LEU A 513 35.10 55.25 -30.29
#